data_afd8f87c49149d8b80954ab8d0e11f32
#
_entry.id   afd8f87c49149d8b80954ab8d0e11f32
#
_cell.length_a   1.000
_cell.length_b   1.000
_cell.length_c   1.000
_cell.angle_alpha   90.00
_cell.angle_beta   90.00
_cell.angle_gamma   90.00
#
_symmetry.space_group_name_H-M   'P 1'
#
loop_
_entity.id
_entity.type
_entity.pdbx_description
1 polymer ?
#
loop_
_entity_poly.entity_id
_entity_poly.type
_entity_poly.pdbx_seq_one_letter_code
_entity_poly.pdbx_strand_id
1 'polypeptide(L)'
;PSPEEREFLTIEELRNLMDVPCSNEQVKKAFIFSCFAGLRLSDVRTLTWNKIHKMPDGKTLYVHVFMQKTQKPLNVPLSGEALKVLEEKENPDEPIFKLPTSVATINYHIKKWVKNGHIDKTISFHCSRHTFATMMLTLGADLYTTSKLLGHANVTTTQIYSKIIDKKKVETVNLVDNLFASDVEEPVNQEGNED
;
A
#
# COMPACT_ATOMS: atom_id res chain seq x y z
N PRO A 1 12.25 22.72 12.10
CA PRO A 1 12.13 21.29 12.37
C PRO A 1 12.04 20.58 11.02
N SER A 2 12.99 19.68 10.76
CA SER A 2 12.93 18.79 9.60
C SER A 2 11.56 18.09 9.58
N PRO A 3 10.93 17.87 8.42
CA PRO A 3 9.78 17.00 8.38
C PRO A 3 10.23 15.66 8.94
N GLU A 4 9.64 15.24 10.06
CA GLU A 4 9.87 13.93 10.64
C GLU A 4 9.71 12.91 9.52
N GLU A 5 10.72 12.08 9.28
CA GLU A 5 10.63 10.99 8.33
C GLU A 5 9.48 10.11 8.81
N ARG A 6 8.37 10.13 8.06
CA ARG A 6 7.17 9.40 8.43
C ARG A 6 7.44 7.92 8.27
N GLU A 7 7.25 7.17 9.33
CA GLU A 7 7.45 5.73 9.35
C GLU A 7 6.46 5.01 8.42
N PHE A 8 6.96 3.99 7.75
CA PHE A 8 6.17 3.08 6.92
C PHE A 8 6.78 1.68 6.96
N LEU A 9 6.00 0.69 6.58
CA LEU A 9 6.48 -0.68 6.41
C LEU A 9 6.99 -0.88 4.98
N THR A 10 8.13 -1.56 4.83
CA THR A 10 8.55 -2.08 3.52
C THR A 10 7.62 -3.22 3.09
N ILE A 11 7.66 -3.59 1.81
CA ILE A 11 6.87 -4.72 1.29
C ILE A 11 7.23 -6.02 2.04
N GLU A 12 8.53 -6.24 2.33
CA GLU A 12 8.98 -7.42 3.09
C GLU A 12 8.50 -7.39 4.54
N GLU A 13 8.63 -6.26 5.22
CA GLU A 13 8.13 -6.08 6.59
C GLU A 13 6.63 -6.33 6.67
N LEU A 14 5.85 -5.79 5.72
CA LEU A 14 4.40 -6.02 5.67
C LEU A 14 4.08 -7.49 5.44
N ARG A 15 4.76 -8.14 4.49
CA ARG A 15 4.58 -9.58 4.20
C ARG A 15 4.84 -10.42 5.44
N ASN A 16 5.97 -10.22 6.11
CA ASN A 16 6.31 -10.95 7.33
C ASN A 16 5.31 -10.69 8.45
N LEU A 17 4.87 -9.43 8.60
CA LEU A 17 3.95 -9.02 9.65
C LEU A 17 2.55 -9.64 9.47
N MET A 18 2.13 -9.90 8.22
CA MET A 18 0.84 -10.54 7.95
C MET A 18 0.72 -11.93 8.58
N ASP A 19 1.82 -12.66 8.74
CA ASP A 19 1.86 -13.99 9.37
C ASP A 19 1.96 -13.94 10.90
N VAL A 20 2.27 -12.76 11.47
CA VAL A 20 2.40 -12.59 12.93
C VAL A 20 1.02 -12.44 13.57
N PRO A 21 0.70 -13.21 14.64
CA PRO A 21 -0.54 -13.06 15.39
C PRO A 21 -0.67 -11.66 16.02
N CYS A 22 -1.87 -11.10 15.96
CA CYS A 22 -2.21 -9.83 16.61
C CYS A 22 -3.22 -10.06 17.74
N SER A 23 -3.09 -9.32 18.83
CA SER A 23 -4.03 -9.39 19.97
C SER A 23 -5.44 -8.88 19.63
N ASN A 24 -5.61 -8.23 18.47
CA ASN A 24 -6.90 -7.84 17.91
C ASN A 24 -6.88 -8.04 16.39
N GLU A 25 -7.49 -9.14 15.93
CA GLU A 25 -7.51 -9.50 14.51
C GLU A 25 -8.27 -8.49 13.64
N GLN A 26 -9.29 -7.83 14.17
CA GLN A 26 -10.02 -6.82 13.41
C GLN A 26 -9.16 -5.57 13.15
N VAL A 27 -8.34 -5.18 14.13
CA VAL A 27 -7.36 -4.09 13.95
C VAL A 27 -6.29 -4.50 12.93
N LYS A 28 -5.77 -5.74 13.01
CA LYS A 28 -4.81 -6.29 12.05
C LYS A 28 -5.36 -6.24 10.61
N LYS A 29 -6.55 -6.80 10.40
CA LYS A 29 -7.20 -6.84 9.08
C LYS A 29 -7.45 -5.43 8.54
N ALA A 30 -7.96 -4.51 9.34
CA ALA A 30 -8.20 -3.13 8.96
C ALA A 30 -6.90 -2.39 8.59
N PHE A 31 -5.82 -2.62 9.33
CA PHE A 31 -4.50 -2.05 9.03
C PHE A 31 -3.95 -2.59 7.70
N ILE A 32 -3.97 -3.91 7.50
CA ILE A 32 -3.52 -4.56 6.26
C ILE A 32 -4.37 -4.06 5.08
N PHE A 33 -5.69 -3.99 5.22
CA PHE A 33 -6.57 -3.44 4.20
C PHE A 33 -6.18 -2.01 3.84
N SER A 34 -5.90 -1.16 4.84
CA SER A 34 -5.45 0.21 4.59
C SER A 34 -4.07 0.27 3.92
N CYS A 35 -3.18 -0.68 4.17
CA CYS A 35 -1.91 -0.81 3.43
C CYS A 35 -2.13 -1.12 1.94
N PHE A 36 -3.21 -1.80 1.57
CA PHE A 36 -3.52 -2.16 0.18
C PHE A 36 -4.51 -1.21 -0.51
N ALA A 37 -5.25 -0.40 0.24
CA ALA A 37 -6.26 0.51 -0.30
C ALA A 37 -5.95 2.00 -0.05
N GLY A 38 -5.02 2.32 0.84
CA GLY A 38 -4.62 3.69 1.14
C GLY A 38 -5.66 4.53 1.88
N LEU A 39 -6.73 3.93 2.41
CA LEU A 39 -7.81 4.63 3.12
C LEU A 39 -7.38 5.10 4.51
N ARG A 40 -7.97 6.20 4.98
CA ARG A 40 -7.78 6.68 6.36
C ARG A 40 -8.56 5.82 7.35
N LEU A 41 -8.12 5.81 8.61
CA LEU A 41 -8.85 5.11 9.68
C LEU A 41 -10.33 5.51 9.75
N SER A 42 -10.64 6.80 9.58
CA SER A 42 -12.02 7.31 9.58
C SER A 42 -12.87 6.66 8.48
N ASP A 43 -12.29 6.45 7.31
CA ASP A 43 -12.98 5.86 6.16
C ASP A 43 -13.08 4.33 6.29
N VAL A 44 -12.02 3.68 6.79
CA VAL A 44 -12.01 2.23 7.08
C VAL A 44 -13.00 1.86 8.18
N ARG A 45 -13.12 2.68 9.22
CA ARG A 45 -14.04 2.47 10.34
C ARG A 45 -15.50 2.41 9.93
N THR A 46 -15.86 3.17 8.90
CA THR A 46 -17.23 3.25 8.36
C THR A 46 -17.43 2.49 7.07
N LEU A 47 -16.45 1.65 6.69
CA LEU A 47 -16.52 0.84 5.48
C LEU A 47 -17.56 -0.27 5.65
N THR A 48 -18.49 -0.35 4.69
CA THR A 48 -19.54 -1.37 4.59
C THR A 48 -19.51 -2.00 3.21
N TRP A 49 -20.14 -3.18 3.04
CA TRP A 49 -20.23 -3.83 1.72
C TRP A 49 -21.00 -2.99 0.71
N ASN A 50 -21.98 -2.18 1.14
CA ASN A 50 -22.71 -1.25 0.26
C ASN A 50 -21.84 -0.15 -0.36
N LYS A 51 -20.61 0.04 0.10
CA LYS A 51 -19.63 0.98 -0.47
C LYS A 51 -18.67 0.31 -1.47
N ILE A 52 -18.79 -1.00 -1.65
CA ILE A 52 -17.97 -1.78 -2.58
C ILE A 52 -18.80 -2.07 -3.83
N HIS A 53 -18.31 -1.60 -4.96
CA HIS A 53 -19.00 -1.68 -6.24
C HIS A 53 -18.12 -2.36 -7.28
N LYS A 54 -18.76 -2.85 -8.34
CA LYS A 54 -18.07 -3.45 -9.48
C LYS A 54 -17.84 -2.40 -10.56
N MET A 55 -16.63 -2.38 -11.12
CA MET A 55 -16.30 -1.52 -12.25
C MET A 55 -17.01 -1.99 -13.54
N PRO A 56 -17.08 -1.13 -14.58
CA PRO A 56 -17.67 -1.50 -15.88
C PRO A 56 -17.00 -2.69 -16.56
N ASP A 57 -15.74 -3.02 -16.22
CA ASP A 57 -15.02 -4.20 -16.70
C ASP A 57 -15.62 -5.53 -16.19
N GLY A 58 -16.57 -5.46 -15.26
CA GLY A 58 -17.26 -6.61 -14.67
C GLY A 58 -16.40 -7.48 -13.74
N LYS A 59 -15.12 -7.13 -13.53
CA LYS A 59 -14.13 -7.90 -12.76
C LYS A 59 -13.58 -7.15 -11.56
N THR A 60 -13.21 -5.90 -11.74
CA THR A 60 -12.57 -5.09 -10.70
C THR A 60 -13.59 -4.55 -9.72
N LEU A 61 -13.37 -4.78 -8.43
CA LEU A 61 -14.12 -4.12 -7.37
C LEU A 61 -13.43 -2.82 -6.96
N TYR A 62 -14.22 -1.82 -6.58
CA TYR A 62 -13.72 -0.57 -6.03
C TYR A 62 -14.53 -0.14 -4.82
N VAL A 63 -13.87 0.56 -3.91
CA VAL A 63 -14.51 1.23 -2.79
C VAL A 63 -14.91 2.64 -3.20
N HIS A 64 -16.17 3.01 -2.95
CA HIS A 64 -16.65 4.38 -3.03
C HIS A 64 -16.79 4.95 -1.61
N VAL A 65 -15.98 5.92 -1.27
CA VAL A 65 -16.05 6.61 0.02
C VAL A 65 -16.17 8.11 -0.17
N PHE A 66 -16.94 8.74 0.72
CA PHE A 66 -16.93 10.18 0.87
C PHE A 66 -15.98 10.51 2.00
N MET A 67 -14.78 10.97 1.66
CA MET A 67 -13.70 11.17 2.63
C MET A 67 -14.09 12.19 3.70
N GLN A 68 -14.14 11.77 4.96
CA GLN A 68 -14.56 12.63 6.06
C GLN A 68 -13.68 13.88 6.23
N LYS A 69 -12.35 13.73 6.04
CA LYS A 69 -11.41 14.83 6.24
C LYS A 69 -11.49 15.91 5.15
N THR A 70 -11.72 15.54 3.90
CA THR A 70 -11.63 16.44 2.74
C THR A 70 -12.98 16.78 2.14
N GLN A 71 -14.05 16.10 2.59
CA GLN A 71 -15.42 16.24 2.09
C GLN A 71 -15.50 16.05 0.57
N LYS A 72 -14.75 15.08 0.03
CA LYS A 72 -14.73 14.74 -1.39
C LYS A 72 -14.95 13.25 -1.61
N PRO A 73 -15.63 12.88 -2.70
CA PRO A 73 -15.75 11.48 -3.08
C PRO A 73 -14.38 10.94 -3.53
N LEU A 74 -14.14 9.67 -3.25
CA LEU A 74 -12.96 8.92 -3.67
C LEU A 74 -13.37 7.52 -4.08
N ASN A 75 -12.94 7.11 -5.27
CA ASN A 75 -13.05 5.74 -5.75
C ASN A 75 -11.67 5.10 -5.75
N VAL A 76 -11.52 3.99 -5.04
CA VAL A 76 -10.25 3.25 -4.96
C VAL A 76 -10.46 1.83 -5.48
N PRO A 77 -9.85 1.45 -6.61
CA PRO A 77 -9.83 0.07 -7.07
C PRO A 77 -9.18 -0.83 -6.02
N LEU A 78 -9.75 -2.01 -5.81
CA LEU A 78 -9.27 -2.98 -4.84
C LEU A 78 -8.46 -4.08 -5.53
N SER A 79 -7.24 -4.31 -5.04
CA SER A 79 -6.43 -5.46 -5.44
C SER A 79 -6.97 -6.75 -4.84
N GLY A 80 -6.58 -7.91 -5.40
CA GLY A 80 -6.91 -9.21 -4.82
C GLY A 80 -6.44 -9.34 -3.36
N GLU A 81 -5.29 -8.76 -3.02
CA GLU A 81 -4.78 -8.77 -1.64
C GLU A 81 -5.66 -7.94 -0.68
N ALA A 82 -6.17 -6.81 -1.15
CA ALA A 82 -7.13 -6.04 -0.36
C ALA A 82 -8.44 -6.82 -0.13
N LEU A 83 -8.91 -7.56 -1.12
CA LEU A 83 -10.15 -8.34 -1.03
C LEU A 83 -10.02 -9.54 -0.07
N LYS A 84 -8.84 -10.17 0.03
CA LYS A 84 -8.62 -11.33 0.92
C LYS A 84 -8.81 -11.03 2.39
N VAL A 85 -8.66 -9.78 2.82
CA VAL A 85 -8.84 -9.39 4.23
C VAL A 85 -10.24 -8.90 4.56
N LEU A 86 -11.11 -8.75 3.56
CA LEU A 86 -12.51 -8.40 3.76
C LEU A 86 -13.31 -9.64 4.15
N GLU A 87 -14.06 -9.53 5.23
CA GLU A 87 -14.98 -10.56 5.67
C GLU A 87 -16.38 -10.26 5.15
N GLU A 88 -17.03 -11.26 4.57
CA GLU A 88 -18.45 -11.15 4.22
C GLU A 88 -19.29 -10.93 5.48
N LYS A 89 -20.33 -10.13 5.36
CA LYS A 89 -21.30 -9.85 6.41
C LYS A 89 -22.69 -10.20 5.92
N GLU A 90 -23.49 -10.76 6.81
CA GLU A 90 -24.91 -11.04 6.54
C GLU A 90 -25.68 -9.74 6.24
N ASN A 91 -25.36 -8.68 7.01
CA ASN A 91 -25.93 -7.35 6.79
C ASN A 91 -24.89 -6.47 6.08
N PRO A 92 -25.13 -6.08 4.80
CA PRO A 92 -24.19 -5.28 4.02
C PRO A 92 -24.01 -3.84 4.52
N ASP A 93 -24.87 -3.37 5.43
CA ASP A 93 -24.79 -2.04 6.04
C ASP A 93 -23.93 -2.03 7.32
N GLU A 94 -23.57 -3.20 7.85
CA GLU A 94 -22.68 -3.25 8.99
C GLU A 94 -21.23 -2.93 8.60
N PRO A 95 -20.46 -2.26 9.50
CA PRO A 95 -19.03 -2.07 9.30
C PRO A 95 -18.31 -3.40 9.08
N ILE A 96 -17.49 -3.49 8.03
CA ILE A 96 -16.70 -4.69 7.72
C ILE A 96 -15.75 -4.99 8.88
N PHE A 97 -15.13 -3.95 9.45
CA PHE A 97 -14.20 -4.08 10.55
C PHE A 97 -14.82 -3.57 11.86
N LYS A 98 -14.88 -4.44 12.87
CA LYS A 98 -15.31 -4.07 14.23
C LYS A 98 -14.14 -3.51 15.03
N LEU A 99 -13.91 -2.21 14.92
CA LEU A 99 -12.75 -1.54 15.52
C LEU A 99 -13.07 -0.92 16.87
N PRO A 100 -12.10 -0.91 17.82
CA PRO A 100 -12.21 -0.13 19.04
C PRO A 100 -12.52 1.34 18.76
N THR A 101 -13.32 1.97 19.61
CA THR A 101 -13.67 3.39 19.46
C THR A 101 -12.44 4.29 19.62
N SER A 102 -11.58 3.97 20.59
CA SER A 102 -10.37 4.73 20.88
C SER A 102 -9.27 4.47 19.84
N VAL A 103 -8.76 5.54 19.25
CA VAL A 103 -7.58 5.49 18.35
C VAL A 103 -6.34 5.02 19.11
N ALA A 104 -6.20 5.41 20.39
CA ALA A 104 -5.10 4.97 21.24
C ALA A 104 -5.09 3.45 21.43
N THR A 105 -6.27 2.85 21.60
CA THR A 105 -6.41 1.38 21.72
C THR A 105 -6.04 0.69 20.41
N ILE A 106 -6.46 1.21 19.27
CA ILE A 106 -6.06 0.68 17.95
C ILE A 106 -4.54 0.71 17.80
N ASN A 107 -3.93 1.87 18.08
CA ASN A 107 -2.47 2.03 17.97
C ASN A 107 -1.69 1.17 18.98
N TYR A 108 -2.26 0.92 20.16
CA TYR A 108 -1.68 -0.02 21.13
C TYR A 108 -1.58 -1.44 20.55
N HIS A 109 -2.65 -1.95 19.93
CA HIS A 109 -2.64 -3.26 19.31
C HIS A 109 -1.64 -3.34 18.15
N ILE A 110 -1.58 -2.30 17.31
CA ILE A 110 -0.64 -2.22 16.20
C ILE A 110 0.81 -2.22 16.71
N LYS A 111 1.13 -1.36 17.67
CA LYS A 111 2.48 -1.27 18.25
C LYS A 111 2.96 -2.61 18.84
N LYS A 112 2.08 -3.29 19.59
CA LYS A 112 2.37 -4.61 20.14
C LYS A 112 2.59 -5.65 19.05
N TRP A 113 1.76 -5.67 18.03
CA TRP A 113 1.86 -6.57 16.90
C TRP A 113 3.13 -6.37 16.09
N VAL A 114 3.49 -5.12 15.76
CA VAL A 114 4.74 -4.76 15.07
C VAL A 114 5.97 -5.19 15.85
N LYS A 115 5.96 -4.98 17.18
CA LYS A 115 7.03 -5.44 18.07
C LYS A 115 7.16 -6.97 18.07
N ASN A 116 6.05 -7.69 18.07
CA ASN A 116 6.05 -9.17 17.99
C ASN A 116 6.61 -9.65 16.64
N GLY A 117 6.47 -8.86 15.57
CA GLY A 117 7.09 -9.09 14.27
C GLY A 117 8.56 -8.69 14.18
N HIS A 118 9.22 -8.34 15.29
CA HIS A 118 10.62 -7.90 15.36
C HIS A 118 10.95 -6.70 14.45
N ILE A 119 9.97 -5.82 14.23
CA ILE A 119 10.16 -4.59 13.46
C ILE A 119 10.41 -3.44 14.42
N ASP A 120 11.61 -2.84 14.32
CA ASP A 120 12.01 -1.69 15.14
C ASP A 120 11.59 -0.36 14.49
N LYS A 121 10.26 -0.17 14.43
CA LYS A 121 9.64 1.05 13.92
C LYS A 121 8.44 1.44 14.78
N THR A 122 8.19 2.73 14.89
CA THR A 122 7.00 3.26 15.60
C THR A 122 5.84 3.37 14.61
N ILE A 123 5.06 2.30 14.49
CA ILE A 123 3.94 2.22 13.57
C ILE A 123 2.63 2.56 14.29
N SER A 124 1.88 3.49 13.72
CA SER A 124 0.48 3.79 14.04
C SER A 124 -0.44 3.41 12.87
N PHE A 125 -1.76 3.47 13.06
CA PHE A 125 -2.67 3.18 11.96
C PHE A 125 -2.44 4.08 10.74
N HIS A 126 -2.05 5.34 10.94
CA HIS A 126 -1.78 6.26 9.84
C HIS A 126 -0.58 5.81 8.97
N CYS A 127 0.35 5.05 9.53
CA CYS A 127 1.48 4.49 8.78
C CYS A 127 1.05 3.51 7.70
N SER A 128 -0.12 2.89 7.80
CA SER A 128 -0.68 2.03 6.74
C SER A 128 -0.82 2.77 5.41
N ARG A 129 -1.24 4.02 5.49
CA ARG A 129 -1.42 4.88 4.32
C ARG A 129 -0.08 5.35 3.73
N HIS A 130 0.95 5.55 4.57
CA HIS A 130 2.32 5.79 4.09
C HIS A 130 2.90 4.54 3.45
N THR A 131 2.63 3.37 4.02
CA THR A 131 2.98 2.06 3.46
C THR A 131 2.35 1.87 2.08
N PHE A 132 1.07 2.18 1.91
CA PHE A 132 0.41 2.15 0.60
C PHE A 132 1.11 3.07 -0.40
N ALA A 133 1.34 4.33 -0.05
CA ALA A 133 1.96 5.31 -0.94
C ALA A 133 3.36 4.90 -1.38
N THR A 134 4.21 4.48 -0.44
CA THR A 134 5.57 4.02 -0.72
C THR A 134 5.58 2.74 -1.56
N MET A 135 4.66 1.81 -1.30
CA MET A 135 4.50 0.60 -2.09
C MET A 135 4.10 0.91 -3.54
N MET A 136 3.11 1.78 -3.76
CA MET A 136 2.68 2.17 -5.10
C MET A 136 3.81 2.80 -5.89
N LEU A 137 4.55 3.75 -5.30
CA LEU A 137 5.70 4.39 -5.94
C LEU A 137 6.84 3.40 -6.21
N THR A 138 7.11 2.48 -5.28
CA THR A 138 8.13 1.42 -5.44
C THR A 138 7.78 0.48 -6.59
N LEU A 139 6.49 0.18 -6.79
CA LEU A 139 5.98 -0.63 -7.90
C LEU A 139 5.94 0.11 -9.25
N GLY A 140 6.26 1.41 -9.27
CA GLY A 140 6.39 2.20 -10.49
C GLY A 140 5.20 3.09 -10.81
N ALA A 141 4.21 3.22 -9.89
CA ALA A 141 3.17 4.22 -10.07
C ALA A 141 3.77 5.63 -10.04
N ASP A 142 3.26 6.52 -10.91
CA ASP A 142 3.67 7.92 -10.90
C ASP A 142 3.08 8.67 -9.69
N LEU A 143 3.66 9.84 -9.39
CA LEU A 143 3.28 10.65 -8.25
C LEU A 143 1.83 11.14 -8.34
N TYR A 144 1.38 11.50 -9.55
CA TYR A 144 0.02 12.00 -9.76
C TYR A 144 -1.02 10.90 -9.49
N THR A 145 -0.83 9.71 -10.07
CA THR A 145 -1.70 8.55 -9.86
C THR A 145 -1.75 8.18 -8.38
N THR A 146 -0.59 8.09 -7.71
CA THR A 146 -0.52 7.80 -6.27
C THR A 146 -1.26 8.85 -5.44
N SER A 147 -1.10 10.14 -5.78
CA SER A 147 -1.82 11.24 -5.13
C SER A 147 -3.34 11.12 -5.29
N LYS A 148 -3.81 10.73 -6.47
CA LYS A 148 -5.25 10.51 -6.74
C LYS A 148 -5.80 9.33 -5.96
N LEU A 149 -5.09 8.20 -5.91
CA LEU A 149 -5.48 7.03 -5.11
C LEU A 149 -5.59 7.37 -3.62
N LEU A 150 -4.73 8.26 -3.13
CA LEU A 150 -4.78 8.76 -1.77
C LEU A 150 -5.85 9.84 -1.55
N GLY A 151 -6.47 10.37 -2.60
CA GLY A 151 -7.42 11.47 -2.49
C GLY A 151 -6.78 12.76 -1.97
N HIS A 152 -5.52 13.01 -2.29
CA HIS A 152 -4.88 14.28 -1.96
C HIS A 152 -5.41 15.39 -2.88
N ALA A 153 -5.79 16.52 -2.29
CA ALA A 153 -6.23 17.69 -3.05
C ALA A 153 -5.05 18.31 -3.82
N ASN A 154 -3.83 18.21 -3.27
CA ASN A 154 -2.61 18.74 -3.86
C ASN A 154 -1.53 17.63 -3.92
N VAL A 155 -0.89 17.49 -5.09
CA VAL A 155 0.22 16.55 -5.32
C VAL A 155 1.41 16.84 -4.40
N THR A 156 1.62 18.09 -3.99
CA THR A 156 2.68 18.49 -3.05
C THR A 156 2.66 17.67 -1.75
N THR A 157 1.48 17.25 -1.28
CA THR A 157 1.37 16.38 -0.10
C THR A 157 2.04 15.02 -0.30
N THR A 158 2.19 14.57 -1.55
CA THR A 158 2.83 13.30 -1.91
C THR A 158 4.34 13.46 -2.17
N GLN A 159 4.85 14.69 -2.29
CA GLN A 159 6.28 14.97 -2.52
C GLN A 159 7.19 14.55 -1.37
N ILE A 160 6.64 14.28 -0.18
CA ILE A 160 7.40 13.70 0.95
C ILE A 160 8.07 12.35 0.59
N TYR A 161 7.65 11.72 -0.49
CA TYR A 161 8.21 10.46 -1.00
C TYR A 161 9.25 10.67 -2.12
N SER A 162 9.80 11.88 -2.28
CA SER A 162 10.73 12.23 -3.36
C SER A 162 11.94 11.29 -3.49
N LYS A 163 12.52 10.86 -2.39
CA LYS A 163 13.64 9.91 -2.38
C LYS A 163 13.34 8.61 -3.16
N ILE A 164 12.11 8.08 -3.03
CA ILE A 164 11.68 6.87 -3.76
C ILE A 164 11.56 7.17 -5.24
N ILE A 165 11.02 8.35 -5.58
CA ILE A 165 10.88 8.81 -6.96
C ILE A 165 12.24 8.97 -7.63
N ASP A 166 13.22 9.54 -6.94
CA ASP A 166 14.56 9.77 -7.48
C ASP A 166 15.28 8.43 -7.73
N LYS A 167 15.15 7.46 -6.82
CA LYS A 167 15.64 6.10 -7.05
C LYS A 167 15.01 5.48 -8.30
N LYS A 168 13.67 5.61 -8.46
CA LYS A 168 12.94 5.10 -9.63
C LYS A 168 13.35 5.78 -10.92
N LYS A 169 13.66 7.07 -10.92
CA LYS A 169 14.19 7.77 -12.10
C LYS A 169 15.49 7.13 -12.60
N VAL A 170 16.43 6.86 -11.68
CA VAL A 170 17.70 6.21 -12.01
C VAL A 170 17.45 4.81 -12.57
N GLU A 171 16.64 3.99 -11.91
CA GLU A 171 16.27 2.65 -12.36
C GLU A 171 15.66 2.68 -13.77
N THR A 172 14.75 3.65 -14.03
CA THR A 172 14.06 3.79 -15.32
C THR A 172 15.02 4.17 -16.44
N VAL A 173 15.96 5.09 -16.18
CA VAL A 173 16.97 5.48 -17.19
C VAL A 173 17.88 4.31 -17.52
N ASN A 174 18.28 3.52 -16.50
CA ASN A 174 19.14 2.36 -16.70
C ASN A 174 18.45 1.22 -17.48
N LEU A 175 17.11 1.20 -17.59
CA LEU A 175 16.41 0.26 -18.48
C LEU A 175 16.77 0.46 -19.97
N VAL A 176 17.17 1.67 -20.36
CA VAL A 176 17.63 1.94 -21.73
C VAL A 176 18.87 1.11 -22.06
N ASP A 177 19.80 1.01 -21.11
CA ASP A 177 21.03 0.24 -21.31
C ASP A 177 20.72 -1.23 -21.57
N ASN A 178 19.72 -1.79 -20.88
CA ASN A 178 19.29 -3.18 -21.07
C ASN A 178 18.67 -3.43 -22.46
N LEU A 179 18.04 -2.41 -23.07
CA LEU A 179 17.45 -2.52 -24.41
C LEU A 179 18.50 -2.53 -25.52
N PHE A 180 19.66 -1.92 -25.28
CA PHE A 180 20.72 -1.78 -26.27
C PHE A 180 21.95 -2.67 -26.02
N ALA A 181 22.02 -3.33 -24.82
CA ALA A 181 23.10 -4.24 -24.46
C ALA A 181 22.97 -5.64 -25.08
N SER A 182 21.83 -5.97 -25.67
CA SER A 182 21.55 -7.30 -26.25
C SER A 182 22.22 -7.57 -27.63
N ASP A 183 22.96 -6.61 -28.18
CA ASP A 183 23.63 -6.75 -29.50
C ASP A 183 25.14 -7.00 -29.40
N VAL A 184 25.67 -7.32 -28.23
CA VAL A 184 27.07 -7.77 -28.11
C VAL A 184 27.08 -9.29 -28.20
N GLU A 185 27.28 -9.81 -29.43
CA GLU A 185 27.56 -11.22 -29.69
C GLU A 185 28.73 -11.71 -28.83
N GLU A 186 28.52 -12.80 -28.11
CA GLU A 186 29.63 -13.53 -27.49
C GLU A 186 30.64 -13.95 -28.56
N PRO A 187 31.97 -13.74 -28.35
CA PRO A 187 32.96 -14.22 -29.26
C PRO A 187 32.88 -15.75 -29.32
N VAL A 188 32.59 -16.26 -30.49
CA VAL A 188 32.65 -17.69 -30.82
C VAL A 188 34.09 -18.16 -30.56
N ASN A 189 34.32 -18.91 -29.51
CA ASN A 189 35.54 -19.65 -29.30
C ASN A 189 35.60 -20.75 -30.38
N GLN A 190 36.37 -20.50 -31.44
CA GLN A 190 36.85 -21.53 -32.32
C GLN A 190 37.94 -22.30 -31.55
N GLU A 191 37.57 -23.41 -30.96
CA GLU A 191 38.54 -24.43 -30.60
C GLU A 191 39.04 -25.06 -31.90
N GLY A 192 40.28 -24.71 -32.26
CA GLY A 192 41.02 -25.36 -33.31
C GLY A 192 41.29 -26.81 -32.92
N ASN A 193 40.80 -27.74 -33.75
CA ASN A 193 41.35 -29.07 -33.83
C ASN A 193 42.77 -28.93 -34.44
N GLU A 194 43.78 -29.34 -33.72
CA GLU A 194 45.05 -29.78 -34.26
C GLU A 194 45.31 -31.24 -33.85
N ASP A 195 45.68 -32.01 -34.82
CA ASP A 195 46.03 -33.43 -34.92
C ASP A 195 46.86 -34.03 -33.78
#